data_514d492dd23c7f6ff4e9876de81a9883
#
_entry.id   514d492dd23c7f6ff4e9876de81a9883
#
_cell.length_a   1.000
_cell.length_b   1.000
_cell.length_c   1.000
_cell.angle_alpha   90.00
_cell.angle_beta   90.00
_cell.angle_gamma   90.00
#
_symmetry.space_group_name_H-M   'P 1'
#
loop_
_entity.id
_entity.type
_entity.pdbx_description
1 polymer ?
#
loop_
_entity_poly.entity_id
_entity_poly.type
_entity_poly.pdbx_seq_one_letter_code
_entity_poly.pdbx_strand_id
1 'polypeptide(L)'
;MLKSISSFFKNHFFLVIFAGDKFRIKSTIILGMLSTSIITFLLHEQIQRVSSRPGIDENWMLRNYFTNQLNSILNGRLDVESNAAWGECFNINELCYGYHGITPSLLRLPLIAVFKWQGFTDQMIVFSLVVSILSSLLVVNSLWTIFHKNFTVSSRNYSRTIFLLVLLSASLGNLAMQAALPSGYWEAIAWGYAFSILGILFTLVWYCNRIKIFLVLTLISFILGANSRMTSAITAFFVGIVVIGVARKHPNLKLRSRDFILGLSIAFIPVLSIILVFYLKFGTFLPDYFLHQQIPENPFWANIMNLNGNKTTGLIFLTSNIVAYFRPDSIIIDGTSVLFVRPTMDSYSYIWPLKKDGMYFESSSSVSSLIPIFVVMFIVFVSLNVIWWKDLKREINQAIESDLNFLKYMVFASSACILLPLIYVGNSNRYLVDFGPAVLLILTLGSLLFDKFILNNKWSRKILPTILITFCLYGCFLNLMLVRTLGRSF
;
A
#
# COMPACT_ATOMS: atom_id res chain seq x y z
N MET A 1 -23.96 12.19 22.96
CA MET A 1 -23.45 11.51 21.76
C MET A 1 -21.91 11.46 21.72
N LEU A 2 -21.18 12.58 21.72
CA LEU A 2 -19.71 12.60 21.63
C LEU A 2 -19.00 11.81 22.74
N LYS A 3 -19.45 11.92 24.02
CA LYS A 3 -18.89 11.13 25.14
C LYS A 3 -19.10 9.62 24.96
N SER A 4 -20.24 9.19 24.41
CA SER A 4 -20.52 7.78 24.13
C SER A 4 -19.65 7.24 23.00
N ILE A 5 -19.42 8.02 21.93
CA ILE A 5 -18.52 7.69 20.83
C ILE A 5 -17.07 7.59 21.33
N SER A 6 -16.62 8.57 22.13
CA SER A 6 -15.27 8.56 22.72
C SER A 6 -15.05 7.34 23.61
N SER A 7 -16.02 6.99 24.49
CA SER A 7 -15.95 5.80 25.33
C SER A 7 -15.93 4.50 24.50
N PHE A 8 -16.73 4.44 23.44
CA PHE A 8 -16.73 3.28 22.53
C PHE A 8 -15.37 3.08 21.86
N PHE A 9 -14.78 4.13 21.28
CA PHE A 9 -13.46 4.04 20.65
C PHE A 9 -12.37 3.69 21.67
N LYS A 10 -12.39 4.30 22.87
CA LYS A 10 -11.43 3.97 23.94
C LYS A 10 -11.49 2.48 24.31
N ASN A 11 -12.68 1.95 24.52
CA ASN A 11 -12.85 0.58 25.05
C ASN A 11 -12.73 -0.50 23.98
N HIS A 12 -13.12 -0.23 22.74
CA HIS A 12 -13.19 -1.24 21.69
C HIS A 12 -12.15 -1.09 20.56
N PHE A 13 -11.54 0.08 20.45
CA PHE A 13 -10.52 0.34 19.44
C PHE A 13 -9.12 0.44 20.08
N PHE A 14 -8.89 1.43 20.92
CA PHE A 14 -7.57 1.66 21.51
C PHE A 14 -7.10 0.53 22.43
N LEU A 15 -7.98 -0.04 23.25
CA LEU A 15 -7.63 -1.17 24.11
C LEU A 15 -7.21 -2.40 23.30
N VAL A 16 -7.87 -2.66 22.15
CA VAL A 16 -7.51 -3.78 21.28
C VAL A 16 -6.18 -3.55 20.59
N ILE A 17 -5.91 -2.33 20.12
CA ILE A 17 -4.67 -2.02 19.42
C ILE A 17 -3.46 -2.06 20.33
N PHE A 18 -3.54 -1.46 21.50
CA PHE A 18 -2.38 -1.25 22.38
C PHE A 18 -2.34 -2.18 23.61
N ALA A 19 -3.42 -2.86 23.94
CA ALA A 19 -3.57 -3.68 25.16
C ALA A 19 -3.09 -2.96 26.44
N GLY A 20 -3.25 -1.63 26.49
CA GLY A 20 -2.81 -0.82 27.63
C GLY A 20 -1.28 -0.65 27.79
N ASP A 21 -0.48 -1.10 26.84
CA ASP A 21 0.99 -0.96 26.89
C ASP A 21 1.43 0.49 26.64
N LYS A 22 1.81 1.16 27.72
CA LYS A 22 2.26 2.56 27.71
C LYS A 22 3.49 2.78 26.84
N PHE A 23 4.41 1.81 26.75
CA PHE A 23 5.59 1.91 25.91
C PHE A 23 5.20 1.94 24.43
N ARG A 24 4.32 1.03 23.99
CA ARG A 24 3.85 0.99 22.61
C ARG A 24 3.08 2.24 22.22
N ILE A 25 2.21 2.75 23.11
CA ILE A 25 1.48 4.01 22.87
C ILE A 25 2.47 5.16 22.67
N LYS A 26 3.42 5.35 23.61
CA LYS A 26 4.40 6.44 23.52
C LYS A 26 5.27 6.33 22.27
N SER A 27 5.80 5.14 21.97
CA SER A 27 6.64 4.89 20.79
C SER A 27 5.88 5.17 19.48
N THR A 28 4.63 4.73 19.38
CA THR A 28 3.78 4.96 18.20
C THR A 28 3.51 6.44 18.00
N ILE A 29 3.22 7.18 19.07
CA ILE A 29 2.99 8.63 18.97
C ILE A 29 4.28 9.35 18.56
N ILE A 30 5.39 9.08 19.22
CA ILE A 30 6.67 9.75 18.91
C ILE A 30 7.12 9.45 17.49
N LEU A 31 7.13 8.19 17.07
CA LEU A 31 7.54 7.82 15.72
C LEU A 31 6.53 8.32 14.66
N GLY A 32 5.25 8.30 14.96
CA GLY A 32 4.22 8.86 14.09
C GLY A 32 4.41 10.37 13.87
N MET A 33 4.63 11.12 14.94
CA MET A 33 4.91 12.56 14.83
C MET A 33 6.21 12.84 14.08
N LEU A 34 7.29 12.12 14.42
CA LEU A 34 8.60 12.27 13.77
C LEU A 34 8.52 11.94 12.26
N SER A 35 7.94 10.79 11.90
CA SER A 35 7.83 10.37 10.50
C SER A 35 6.94 11.30 9.71
N THR A 36 5.82 11.74 10.27
CA THR A 36 4.93 12.72 9.63
C THR A 36 5.66 14.04 9.41
N SER A 37 6.39 14.54 10.40
CA SER A 37 7.14 15.80 10.29
C SER A 37 8.23 15.72 9.21
N ILE A 38 9.00 14.62 9.17
CA ILE A 38 10.05 14.41 8.18
C ILE A 38 9.44 14.35 6.77
N ILE A 39 8.41 13.54 6.57
CA ILE A 39 7.78 13.35 5.25
C ILE A 39 7.10 14.64 4.78
N THR A 40 6.41 15.36 5.68
CA THR A 40 5.79 16.66 5.34
C THR A 40 6.84 17.70 4.96
N PHE A 41 7.95 17.74 5.68
CA PHE A 41 9.08 18.64 5.35
C PHE A 41 9.67 18.32 3.97
N LEU A 42 9.95 17.04 3.70
CA LEU A 42 10.50 16.61 2.41
C LEU A 42 9.54 16.91 1.26
N LEU A 43 8.26 16.63 1.44
CA LEU A 43 7.25 16.94 0.42
C LEU A 43 7.14 18.44 0.18
N HIS A 44 7.16 19.26 1.23
CA HIS A 44 7.16 20.71 1.09
C HIS A 44 8.38 21.19 0.30
N GLU A 45 9.57 20.65 0.58
CA GLU A 45 10.79 20.97 -0.18
C GLU A 45 10.64 20.61 -1.67
N GLN A 46 10.02 19.46 -1.99
CA GLN A 46 9.75 19.05 -3.37
C GLN A 46 8.72 19.95 -4.06
N ILE A 47 7.64 20.32 -3.37
CA ILE A 47 6.62 21.24 -3.89
C ILE A 47 7.26 22.56 -4.28
N GLN A 48 8.08 23.15 -3.39
CA GLN A 48 8.77 24.42 -3.66
C GLN A 48 9.71 24.32 -4.87
N ARG A 49 10.48 23.24 -4.97
CA ARG A 49 11.37 22.99 -6.11
C ARG A 49 10.63 22.86 -7.42
N VAL A 50 9.54 22.10 -7.45
CA VAL A 50 8.72 21.91 -8.65
C VAL A 50 8.09 23.25 -9.07
N SER A 51 7.49 23.97 -8.13
CA SER A 51 6.80 25.24 -8.41
C SER A 51 7.75 26.38 -8.83
N SER A 52 9.04 26.29 -8.51
CA SER A 52 10.03 27.30 -8.90
C SER A 52 10.66 27.05 -10.28
N ARG A 53 10.34 25.95 -10.97
CA ARG A 53 10.94 25.64 -12.27
C ARG A 53 10.21 26.36 -13.41
N PRO A 54 10.94 26.98 -14.34
CA PRO A 54 10.36 27.56 -15.53
C PRO A 54 9.65 26.48 -16.40
N GLY A 55 8.48 26.79 -16.90
CA GLY A 55 7.71 25.89 -17.80
C GLY A 55 6.91 24.80 -17.09
N ILE A 56 6.93 24.72 -15.76
CA ILE A 56 6.04 23.85 -15.00
C ILE A 56 4.78 24.66 -14.62
N ASP A 57 3.66 24.24 -15.16
CA ASP A 57 2.35 24.81 -14.85
C ASP A 57 1.64 24.04 -13.72
N GLU A 58 0.48 24.52 -13.34
CA GLU A 58 -0.35 23.90 -12.29
C GLU A 58 -0.90 22.52 -12.68
N ASN A 59 -0.90 22.17 -13.97
CA ASN A 59 -1.40 20.90 -14.49
C ASN A 59 -0.31 19.84 -14.62
N TRP A 60 0.96 20.23 -14.37
CA TRP A 60 2.09 19.32 -14.49
C TRP A 60 1.89 18.02 -13.69
N MET A 61 2.08 16.88 -14.34
CA MET A 61 1.91 15.54 -13.77
C MET A 61 0.56 15.36 -13.04
N LEU A 62 -0.53 15.83 -13.63
CA LEU A 62 -1.88 15.70 -13.07
C LEU A 62 -2.11 16.41 -11.72
N ARG A 63 -1.32 17.44 -11.37
CA ARG A 63 -1.48 18.15 -10.09
C ARG A 63 -2.90 18.65 -9.87
N ASN A 64 -3.53 19.19 -10.91
CA ASN A 64 -4.87 19.77 -10.82
C ASN A 64 -6.01 18.80 -11.19
N TYR A 65 -5.68 17.57 -11.58
CA TYR A 65 -6.62 16.59 -12.10
C TYR A 65 -7.83 16.37 -11.18
N PHE A 66 -7.61 16.06 -9.90
CA PHE A 66 -8.70 15.73 -8.98
C PHE A 66 -9.54 16.92 -8.56
N THR A 67 -8.99 18.11 -8.59
CA THR A 67 -9.76 19.36 -8.38
C THR A 67 -10.67 19.64 -9.58
N ASN A 68 -10.13 19.46 -10.79
CA ASN A 68 -10.90 19.60 -12.02
C ASN A 68 -11.99 18.52 -12.11
N GLN A 69 -11.66 17.26 -11.81
CA GLN A 69 -12.65 16.17 -11.76
C GLN A 69 -13.76 16.43 -10.75
N LEU A 70 -13.44 17.03 -9.58
CA LEU A 70 -14.47 17.40 -8.61
C LEU A 70 -15.43 18.44 -9.18
N ASN A 71 -14.92 19.46 -9.85
CA ASN A 71 -15.76 20.49 -10.49
C ASN A 71 -16.70 19.86 -11.52
N SER A 72 -16.24 18.89 -12.29
CA SER A 72 -17.08 18.14 -13.21
C SER A 72 -18.14 17.30 -12.47
N ILE A 73 -17.78 16.61 -11.39
CA ILE A 73 -18.71 15.82 -10.57
C ILE A 73 -19.81 16.71 -9.99
N LEU A 74 -19.49 17.91 -9.52
CA LEU A 74 -20.49 18.87 -8.99
C LEU A 74 -21.47 19.35 -10.08
N ASN A 75 -21.07 19.27 -11.36
CA ASN A 75 -21.91 19.56 -12.51
C ASN A 75 -22.53 18.28 -13.15
N GLY A 76 -22.53 17.14 -12.42
CA GLY A 76 -23.12 15.89 -12.88
C GLY A 76 -22.34 15.17 -13.98
N ARG A 77 -21.06 15.48 -14.18
CA ARG A 77 -20.17 14.90 -15.19
C ARG A 77 -18.98 14.18 -14.55
N LEU A 78 -18.25 13.34 -15.31
CA LEU A 78 -17.06 12.60 -14.84
C LEU A 78 -15.81 12.86 -15.73
N ASP A 79 -15.95 13.66 -16.78
CA ASP A 79 -14.87 14.13 -17.63
C ASP A 79 -13.97 15.13 -16.89
N VAL A 80 -12.83 15.43 -17.46
CA VAL A 80 -11.89 16.44 -17.00
C VAL A 80 -11.45 17.29 -18.19
N GLU A 81 -10.92 18.48 -17.94
CA GLU A 81 -10.29 19.26 -19.00
C GLU A 81 -9.00 18.56 -19.46
N SER A 82 -8.76 18.57 -20.79
CA SER A 82 -7.61 17.87 -21.39
C SER A 82 -6.26 18.33 -20.84
N ASN A 83 -6.12 19.64 -20.53
CA ASN A 83 -4.92 20.19 -19.92
C ASN A 83 -4.71 19.66 -18.49
N ALA A 84 -5.78 19.47 -17.70
CA ALA A 84 -5.69 18.89 -16.35
C ALA A 84 -5.30 17.40 -16.37
N ALA A 85 -5.58 16.70 -17.48
CA ALA A 85 -5.20 15.30 -17.67
C ALA A 85 -3.76 15.12 -18.19
N TRP A 86 -3.04 16.19 -18.46
CA TRP A 86 -1.62 16.19 -18.85
C TRP A 86 -1.30 15.18 -20.00
N GLY A 87 -2.18 15.09 -21.01
CA GLY A 87 -2.03 14.19 -22.14
C GLY A 87 -2.37 12.70 -21.87
N GLU A 88 -2.77 12.34 -20.65
CA GLU A 88 -3.27 10.98 -20.31
C GLU A 88 -4.79 10.87 -20.39
N CYS A 89 -5.35 11.53 -21.36
CA CYS A 89 -6.78 11.63 -21.59
C CYS A 89 -7.27 10.50 -22.49
N PHE A 90 -8.38 9.92 -22.13
CA PHE A 90 -9.16 9.04 -22.99
C PHE A 90 -10.27 9.85 -23.63
N ASN A 91 -10.15 10.12 -24.92
CA ASN A 91 -11.18 10.84 -25.67
C ASN A 91 -12.33 9.92 -26.04
N ILE A 92 -13.50 10.22 -25.48
CA ILE A 92 -14.74 9.54 -25.81
C ILE A 92 -15.78 10.63 -26.09
N ASN A 93 -16.28 10.70 -27.32
CA ASN A 93 -17.25 11.70 -27.77
C ASN A 93 -16.80 13.14 -27.44
N GLU A 94 -15.55 13.47 -27.74
CA GLU A 94 -14.91 14.78 -27.51
C GLU A 94 -14.71 15.14 -26.01
N LEU A 95 -15.05 14.26 -25.10
CA LEU A 95 -14.83 14.43 -23.66
C LEU A 95 -13.60 13.64 -23.21
N CYS A 96 -12.82 14.27 -22.33
CA CYS A 96 -11.60 13.70 -21.78
C CYS A 96 -11.89 12.98 -20.44
N TYR A 97 -11.56 11.70 -20.36
CA TYR A 97 -11.71 10.91 -19.15
C TYR A 97 -10.37 10.34 -18.72
N GLY A 98 -9.99 10.54 -17.46
CA GLY A 98 -8.83 9.85 -16.89
C GLY A 98 -9.21 8.51 -16.25
N TYR A 99 -8.25 7.58 -16.22
CA TYR A 99 -8.43 6.24 -15.64
C TYR A 99 -8.42 6.20 -14.12
N HIS A 100 -8.08 7.30 -13.46
CA HIS A 100 -8.12 7.38 -12.00
C HIS A 100 -9.55 7.28 -11.47
N GLY A 101 -9.69 6.71 -10.26
CA GLY A 101 -10.97 6.67 -9.58
C GLY A 101 -11.44 8.05 -9.13
N ILE A 102 -12.59 8.11 -8.48
CA ILE A 102 -13.25 9.36 -8.08
C ILE A 102 -13.01 9.72 -6.59
N THR A 103 -12.49 8.82 -5.78
CA THR A 103 -12.33 9.06 -4.34
C THR A 103 -11.44 10.25 -4.02
N PRO A 104 -10.25 10.44 -4.64
CA PRO A 104 -9.44 11.62 -4.33
C PRO A 104 -10.18 12.94 -4.56
N SER A 105 -11.02 13.00 -5.59
CA SER A 105 -11.88 14.16 -5.87
C SER A 105 -12.93 14.35 -4.79
N LEU A 106 -13.67 13.27 -4.43
CA LEU A 106 -14.72 13.33 -3.43
C LEU A 106 -14.23 13.71 -2.03
N LEU A 107 -13.00 13.35 -1.67
CA LEU A 107 -12.38 13.73 -0.39
C LEU A 107 -12.14 15.24 -0.25
N ARG A 108 -12.18 15.99 -1.34
CA ARG A 108 -12.10 17.46 -1.34
C ARG A 108 -13.43 18.11 -0.94
N LEU A 109 -14.58 17.42 -1.12
CA LEU A 109 -15.91 17.97 -0.82
C LEU A 109 -16.05 18.53 0.59
N PRO A 110 -15.68 17.82 1.67
CA PRO A 110 -15.80 18.34 3.02
C PRO A 110 -14.94 19.60 3.24
N LEU A 111 -13.77 19.66 2.61
CA LEU A 111 -12.83 20.77 2.74
C LEU A 111 -13.37 22.01 2.04
N ILE A 112 -13.92 21.86 0.84
CA ILE A 112 -14.57 22.97 0.11
C ILE A 112 -15.81 23.45 0.84
N ALA A 113 -16.66 22.53 1.32
CA ALA A 113 -17.89 22.87 2.01
C ALA A 113 -17.64 23.62 3.32
N VAL A 114 -16.63 23.22 4.11
CA VAL A 114 -16.33 23.80 5.43
C VAL A 114 -15.43 25.03 5.33
N PHE A 115 -14.38 24.95 4.52
CA PHE A 115 -13.31 25.95 4.52
C PHE A 115 -13.34 26.88 3.28
N LYS A 116 -14.27 26.65 2.33
CA LYS A 116 -14.33 27.34 1.04
C LYS A 116 -12.98 27.37 0.28
N TRP A 117 -12.23 26.36 0.46
CA TRP A 117 -10.83 26.28 0.07
C TRP A 117 -10.71 25.68 -1.33
N GLN A 118 -10.04 26.34 -2.27
CA GLN A 118 -9.78 25.90 -3.64
C GLN A 118 -8.25 25.69 -3.80
N GLY A 119 -7.82 24.65 -4.48
CA GLY A 119 -6.40 24.46 -4.81
C GLY A 119 -5.62 23.55 -3.87
N PHE A 120 -6.10 22.32 -3.61
CA PHE A 120 -5.63 21.47 -2.51
C PHE A 120 -4.71 20.31 -2.87
N THR A 121 -4.21 20.19 -4.07
CA THR A 121 -3.54 18.97 -4.49
C THR A 121 -2.41 18.58 -3.56
N ASP A 122 -1.55 19.53 -3.25
CA ASP A 122 -0.37 19.26 -2.41
C ASP A 122 -0.77 18.91 -0.97
N GLN A 123 -1.78 19.58 -0.41
CA GLN A 123 -2.29 19.31 0.92
C GLN A 123 -2.99 17.93 0.97
N MET A 124 -3.69 17.53 -0.09
CA MET A 124 -4.33 16.22 -0.15
C MET A 124 -3.32 15.08 -0.19
N ILE A 125 -2.18 15.28 -0.84
CA ILE A 125 -1.07 14.32 -0.79
C ILE A 125 -0.53 14.22 0.65
N VAL A 126 -0.32 15.36 1.32
CA VAL A 126 0.10 15.36 2.74
C VAL A 126 -0.89 14.61 3.60
N PHE A 127 -2.19 14.88 3.48
CA PHE A 127 -3.23 14.19 4.25
C PHE A 127 -3.23 12.69 4.00
N SER A 128 -3.12 12.26 2.74
CA SER A 128 -3.06 10.83 2.40
C SER A 128 -1.85 10.13 3.03
N LEU A 129 -0.69 10.79 3.04
CA LEU A 129 0.53 10.26 3.67
C LEU A 129 0.40 10.18 5.20
N VAL A 130 -0.16 11.21 5.84
CA VAL A 130 -0.42 11.18 7.29
C VAL A 130 -1.35 10.03 7.66
N VAL A 131 -2.46 9.85 6.93
CA VAL A 131 -3.39 8.74 7.15
C VAL A 131 -2.69 7.39 6.91
N SER A 132 -1.86 7.30 5.88
CA SER A 132 -1.07 6.09 5.57
C SER A 132 -0.10 5.73 6.69
N ILE A 133 0.65 6.71 7.22
CA ILE A 133 1.59 6.50 8.33
C ILE A 133 0.84 6.03 9.57
N LEU A 134 -0.17 6.78 9.98
CA LEU A 134 -0.92 6.48 11.21
C LEU A 134 -1.59 5.10 11.13
N SER A 135 -2.25 4.79 10.02
CA SER A 135 -2.90 3.49 9.85
C SER A 135 -1.89 2.34 9.83
N SER A 136 -0.71 2.51 9.20
CA SER A 136 0.35 1.51 9.20
C SER A 136 0.87 1.23 10.62
N LEU A 137 1.13 2.28 11.40
CA LEU A 137 1.57 2.15 12.78
C LEU A 137 0.52 1.46 13.67
N LEU A 138 -0.78 1.72 13.42
CA LEU A 138 -1.88 1.08 14.14
C LEU A 138 -2.03 -0.40 13.73
N VAL A 139 -1.79 -0.76 12.47
CA VAL A 139 -1.76 -2.17 12.01
C VAL A 139 -0.64 -2.93 12.71
N VAL A 140 0.57 -2.37 12.76
CA VAL A 140 1.70 -2.98 13.50
C VAL A 140 1.32 -3.25 14.95
N ASN A 141 0.73 -2.26 15.62
CA ASN A 141 0.30 -2.42 17.01
C ASN A 141 -0.79 -3.50 17.17
N SER A 142 -1.75 -3.57 16.26
CA SER A 142 -2.82 -4.56 16.30
C SER A 142 -2.28 -5.98 16.14
N LEU A 143 -1.41 -6.20 15.16
CA LEU A 143 -0.74 -7.49 14.93
C LEU A 143 0.10 -7.89 16.14
N TRP A 144 0.82 -6.93 16.71
CA TRP A 144 1.62 -7.14 17.93
C TRP A 144 0.76 -7.57 19.11
N THR A 145 -0.40 -6.95 19.28
CA THR A 145 -1.35 -7.30 20.34
C THR A 145 -1.93 -8.69 20.16
N ILE A 146 -2.39 -9.04 18.93
CA ILE A 146 -2.94 -10.35 18.62
C ILE A 146 -1.91 -11.45 18.90
N PHE A 147 -0.67 -11.23 18.47
CA PHE A 147 0.40 -12.20 18.63
C PHE A 147 0.78 -12.38 20.11
N HIS A 148 1.00 -11.28 20.85
CA HIS A 148 1.44 -11.34 22.26
C HIS A 148 0.38 -11.81 23.24
N LYS A 149 -0.90 -11.77 22.87
CA LYS A 149 -1.97 -12.41 23.64
C LYS A 149 -1.74 -13.92 23.79
N ASN A 150 -1.14 -14.52 22.79
CA ASN A 150 -1.02 -15.97 22.68
C ASN A 150 0.41 -16.48 22.92
N PHE A 151 1.41 -15.64 22.79
CA PHE A 151 2.81 -16.03 22.91
C PHE A 151 3.53 -15.22 23.98
N THR A 152 4.12 -15.92 24.95
CA THR A 152 5.04 -15.31 25.91
C THR A 152 6.37 -15.01 25.23
N VAL A 153 6.86 -13.79 25.37
CA VAL A 153 8.11 -13.31 24.75
C VAL A 153 9.30 -13.60 25.66
N SER A 154 10.40 -14.04 25.07
CA SER A 154 11.58 -14.49 25.83
C SER A 154 12.37 -13.37 26.52
N SER A 155 12.33 -12.14 26.00
CA SER A 155 13.04 -10.98 26.56
C SER A 155 12.36 -9.66 26.20
N ARG A 156 11.92 -8.92 27.21
CA ARG A 156 11.20 -7.65 27.05
C ARG A 156 12.00 -6.58 26.27
N ASN A 157 13.30 -6.53 26.44
CA ASN A 157 14.13 -5.50 25.83
C ASN A 157 14.33 -5.73 24.31
N TYR A 158 14.60 -6.97 23.90
CA TYR A 158 14.75 -7.30 22.49
C TYR A 158 13.45 -7.12 21.73
N SER A 159 12.34 -7.58 22.27
CA SER A 159 11.01 -7.38 21.68
C SER A 159 10.70 -5.90 21.47
N ARG A 160 11.06 -5.03 22.41
CA ARG A 160 10.90 -3.57 22.25
C ARG A 160 11.75 -3.02 21.12
N THR A 161 13.01 -3.46 21.00
CA THR A 161 13.90 -3.03 19.91
C THR A 161 13.33 -3.44 18.56
N ILE A 162 12.92 -4.70 18.40
CA ILE A 162 12.31 -5.19 17.14
C ILE A 162 11.03 -4.41 16.83
N PHE A 163 10.19 -4.17 17.82
CA PHE A 163 8.98 -3.37 17.66
C PHE A 163 9.27 -1.97 17.11
N LEU A 164 10.29 -1.27 17.67
CA LEU A 164 10.70 0.05 17.19
C LEU A 164 11.21 0.02 15.74
N LEU A 165 12.01 -0.99 15.39
CA LEU A 165 12.51 -1.17 14.03
C LEU A 165 11.38 -1.40 13.02
N VAL A 166 10.38 -2.19 13.40
CA VAL A 166 9.19 -2.42 12.56
C VAL A 166 8.38 -1.14 12.40
N LEU A 167 8.15 -0.38 13.47
CA LEU A 167 7.46 0.91 13.39
C LEU A 167 8.20 1.90 12.49
N LEU A 168 9.52 1.99 12.63
CA LEU A 168 10.35 2.87 11.81
C LEU A 168 10.31 2.47 10.33
N SER A 169 10.47 1.18 10.03
CA SER A 169 10.37 0.68 8.65
C SER A 169 8.97 0.86 8.05
N ALA A 170 7.92 0.67 8.84
CA ALA A 170 6.54 0.84 8.42
C ALA A 170 6.19 2.30 8.10
N SER A 171 6.81 3.27 8.80
CA SER A 171 6.52 4.70 8.66
C SER A 171 7.43 5.41 7.67
N LEU A 172 8.71 5.09 7.60
CA LEU A 172 9.69 5.77 6.74
C LEU A 172 10.18 4.90 5.57
N GLY A 173 10.07 3.58 5.63
CA GLY A 173 10.55 2.70 4.58
C GLY A 173 9.74 2.86 3.28
N ASN A 174 8.55 2.29 3.24
CA ASN A 174 7.74 2.25 2.01
C ASN A 174 7.04 3.58 1.69
N LEU A 175 6.75 4.40 2.72
CA LEU A 175 5.93 5.62 2.57
C LEU A 175 6.74 6.86 2.19
N ALA A 176 8.02 6.93 2.54
CA ALA A 176 8.85 8.10 2.23
C ALA A 176 8.90 8.37 0.71
N MET A 177 8.97 7.32 -0.11
CA MET A 177 9.02 7.46 -1.56
C MET A 177 7.78 8.15 -2.16
N GLN A 178 6.62 8.08 -1.49
CA GLN A 178 5.40 8.77 -1.93
C GLN A 178 5.52 10.29 -1.81
N ALA A 179 6.46 10.79 -1.01
CA ALA A 179 6.74 12.21 -0.87
C ALA A 179 7.70 12.75 -1.96
N ALA A 180 8.17 11.90 -2.87
CA ALA A 180 9.18 12.29 -3.86
C ALA A 180 8.67 13.27 -4.91
N LEU A 181 7.40 13.15 -5.32
CA LEU A 181 6.80 13.97 -6.37
C LEU A 181 5.36 14.36 -6.02
N PRO A 182 5.04 15.65 -5.92
CA PRO A 182 3.68 16.13 -5.73
C PRO A 182 2.91 16.03 -7.05
N SER A 183 2.27 14.88 -7.30
CA SER A 183 1.50 14.65 -8.52
C SER A 183 0.18 13.93 -8.24
N GLY A 184 -0.78 14.06 -9.15
CA GLY A 184 -2.05 13.34 -9.05
C GLY A 184 -1.89 11.82 -9.04
N TYR A 185 -0.87 11.29 -9.72
CA TYR A 185 -0.54 9.86 -9.66
C TYR A 185 -0.26 9.39 -8.22
N TRP A 186 0.61 10.11 -7.53
CA TRP A 186 0.99 9.76 -6.16
C TRP A 186 -0.16 9.96 -5.18
N GLU A 187 -1.00 10.96 -5.41
CA GLU A 187 -2.19 11.17 -4.59
C GLU A 187 -3.15 9.97 -4.66
N ALA A 188 -3.47 9.51 -5.88
CA ALA A 188 -4.35 8.34 -6.06
C ALA A 188 -3.80 7.09 -5.37
N ILE A 189 -2.48 6.85 -5.51
CA ILE A 189 -1.79 5.71 -4.93
C ILE A 189 -1.75 5.81 -3.41
N ALA A 190 -1.44 6.99 -2.87
CA ALA A 190 -1.37 7.23 -1.44
C ALA A 190 -2.74 7.02 -0.76
N TRP A 191 -3.82 7.51 -1.35
CA TRP A 191 -5.17 7.24 -0.85
C TRP A 191 -5.56 5.77 -0.99
N GLY A 192 -5.23 5.12 -2.11
CA GLY A 192 -5.46 3.69 -2.31
C GLY A 192 -4.77 2.85 -1.24
N TYR A 193 -3.51 3.15 -0.94
CA TYR A 193 -2.76 2.53 0.15
C TYR A 193 -3.39 2.82 1.51
N ALA A 194 -3.65 4.10 1.84
CA ALA A 194 -4.21 4.51 3.12
C ALA A 194 -5.51 3.75 3.44
N PHE A 195 -6.44 3.71 2.48
CA PHE A 195 -7.71 3.02 2.67
C PHE A 195 -7.58 1.50 2.69
N SER A 196 -6.65 0.91 1.94
CA SER A 196 -6.35 -0.52 2.04
C SER A 196 -5.85 -0.89 3.43
N ILE A 197 -4.93 -0.12 3.98
CA ILE A 197 -4.40 -0.33 5.34
C ILE A 197 -5.48 -0.10 6.40
N LEU A 198 -6.32 0.91 6.25
CA LEU A 198 -7.48 1.12 7.15
C LEU A 198 -8.45 -0.05 7.09
N GLY A 199 -8.75 -0.59 5.90
CA GLY A 199 -9.60 -1.77 5.74
C GLY A 199 -9.00 -2.99 6.46
N ILE A 200 -7.69 -3.21 6.33
CA ILE A 200 -6.97 -4.26 7.06
C ILE A 200 -7.04 -4.01 8.57
N LEU A 201 -6.77 -2.79 9.03
CA LEU A 201 -6.83 -2.42 10.44
C LEU A 201 -8.19 -2.73 11.06
N PHE A 202 -9.27 -2.28 10.41
CA PHE A 202 -10.63 -2.52 10.92
C PHE A 202 -10.99 -4.00 10.90
N THR A 203 -10.49 -4.77 9.94
CA THR A 203 -10.65 -6.24 9.92
C THR A 203 -9.93 -6.90 11.11
N LEU A 204 -8.71 -6.47 11.44
CA LEU A 204 -7.98 -6.94 12.62
C LEU A 204 -8.71 -6.60 13.92
N VAL A 205 -9.22 -5.38 14.04
CA VAL A 205 -9.99 -4.94 15.23
C VAL A 205 -11.30 -5.71 15.36
N TRP A 206 -12.01 -5.94 14.23
CA TRP A 206 -13.19 -6.81 14.22
C TRP A 206 -12.87 -8.24 14.66
N TYR A 207 -11.76 -8.78 14.17
CA TYR A 207 -11.35 -10.14 14.55
C TYR A 207 -11.22 -10.31 16.07
N CYS A 208 -10.71 -9.28 16.75
CA CYS A 208 -10.57 -9.29 18.22
C CYS A 208 -11.88 -9.09 18.97
N ASN A 209 -12.75 -8.19 18.50
CA ASN A 209 -13.93 -7.71 19.24
C ASN A 209 -15.26 -8.26 18.75
N ARG A 210 -15.31 -8.77 17.52
CA ARG A 210 -16.54 -9.22 16.83
C ARG A 210 -17.64 -8.18 16.73
N ILE A 211 -17.27 -6.88 16.73
CA ILE A 211 -18.22 -5.76 16.62
C ILE A 211 -18.42 -5.40 15.16
N LYS A 212 -19.67 -5.47 14.69
CA LYS A 212 -20.06 -5.28 13.27
C LYS A 212 -19.59 -3.97 12.65
N ILE A 213 -19.53 -2.89 13.44
CA ILE A 213 -19.18 -1.55 12.94
C ILE A 213 -17.79 -1.57 12.28
N PHE A 214 -16.86 -2.38 12.77
CA PHE A 214 -15.53 -2.48 12.18
C PHE A 214 -15.55 -3.16 10.81
N LEU A 215 -16.46 -4.13 10.55
CA LEU A 215 -16.66 -4.66 9.20
C LEU A 215 -17.32 -3.65 8.26
N VAL A 216 -18.22 -2.82 8.76
CA VAL A 216 -18.79 -1.71 7.97
C VAL A 216 -17.71 -0.70 7.63
N LEU A 217 -16.85 -0.33 8.58
CA LEU A 217 -15.70 0.54 8.33
C LEU A 217 -14.69 -0.09 7.36
N THR A 218 -14.48 -1.41 7.44
CA THR A 218 -13.70 -2.17 6.45
C THR A 218 -14.27 -2.03 5.04
N LEU A 219 -15.58 -2.24 4.89
CA LEU A 219 -16.28 -2.10 3.62
C LEU A 219 -16.13 -0.69 3.04
N ILE A 220 -16.41 0.35 3.84
CA ILE A 220 -16.28 1.75 3.43
C ILE A 220 -14.84 2.05 3.01
N SER A 221 -13.85 1.63 3.81
CA SER A 221 -12.44 1.84 3.48
C SER A 221 -12.07 1.21 2.14
N PHE A 222 -12.49 -0.02 1.87
CA PHE A 222 -12.17 -0.67 0.61
C PHE A 222 -12.93 -0.10 -0.59
N ILE A 223 -14.15 0.42 -0.42
CA ILE A 223 -14.87 1.15 -1.48
C ILE A 223 -14.08 2.42 -1.85
N LEU A 224 -13.66 3.19 -0.86
CA LEU A 224 -12.84 4.39 -1.06
C LEU A 224 -11.48 4.05 -1.66
N GLY A 225 -10.84 2.98 -1.17
CA GLY A 225 -9.57 2.49 -1.71
C GLY A 225 -9.68 2.05 -3.17
N ALA A 226 -10.68 1.25 -3.52
CA ALA A 226 -10.94 0.77 -4.88
C ALA A 226 -11.14 1.93 -5.87
N ASN A 227 -11.92 2.94 -5.45
CA ASN A 227 -12.16 4.16 -6.24
C ASN A 227 -11.03 5.20 -6.12
N SER A 228 -9.92 4.88 -5.48
CA SER A 228 -8.63 5.59 -5.59
C SER A 228 -7.68 4.80 -6.48
N ARG A 229 -7.56 3.48 -6.22
CA ARG A 229 -6.60 2.57 -6.86
C ARG A 229 -7.20 1.17 -6.99
N MET A 230 -7.28 0.64 -8.22
CA MET A 230 -7.91 -0.65 -8.52
C MET A 230 -7.29 -1.83 -7.75
N THR A 231 -6.00 -1.79 -7.43
CA THR A 231 -5.32 -2.81 -6.61
C THR A 231 -5.97 -3.02 -5.24
N SER A 232 -6.57 -1.96 -4.66
CA SER A 232 -7.32 -2.05 -3.41
C SER A 232 -8.58 -2.91 -3.51
N ALA A 233 -9.24 -2.96 -4.68
CA ALA A 233 -10.40 -3.82 -4.90
C ALA A 233 -10.03 -5.30 -4.86
N ILE A 234 -8.85 -5.66 -5.38
CA ILE A 234 -8.33 -7.04 -5.33
C ILE A 234 -8.06 -7.44 -3.87
N THR A 235 -7.42 -6.55 -3.11
CA THR A 235 -7.20 -6.78 -1.67
C THR A 235 -8.52 -6.96 -0.94
N ALA A 236 -9.52 -6.12 -1.20
CA ALA A 236 -10.84 -6.21 -0.60
C ALA A 236 -11.52 -7.57 -0.86
N PHE A 237 -11.45 -8.06 -2.09
CA PHE A 237 -12.01 -9.35 -2.46
C PHE A 237 -11.45 -10.48 -1.59
N PHE A 238 -10.13 -10.57 -1.46
CA PHE A 238 -9.50 -11.62 -0.66
C PHE A 238 -9.70 -11.42 0.85
N VAL A 239 -9.69 -10.18 1.36
CA VAL A 239 -10.01 -9.90 2.77
C VAL A 239 -11.46 -10.31 3.07
N GLY A 240 -12.40 -10.05 2.17
CA GLY A 240 -13.79 -10.50 2.29
C GLY A 240 -13.89 -12.02 2.40
N ILE A 241 -13.12 -12.77 1.60
CA ILE A 241 -13.02 -14.25 1.69
C ILE A 241 -12.49 -14.68 3.07
N VAL A 242 -11.48 -14.02 3.60
CA VAL A 242 -10.95 -14.30 4.96
C VAL A 242 -12.04 -14.07 6.01
N VAL A 243 -12.77 -12.96 5.94
CA VAL A 243 -13.90 -12.65 6.85
C VAL A 243 -14.97 -13.75 6.77
N ILE A 244 -15.36 -14.20 5.57
CA ILE A 244 -16.29 -15.31 5.37
C ILE A 244 -15.79 -16.59 6.02
N GLY A 245 -14.51 -16.93 5.82
CA GLY A 245 -13.89 -18.13 6.41
C GLY A 245 -13.92 -18.11 7.94
N VAL A 246 -13.65 -16.96 8.54
CA VAL A 246 -13.73 -16.76 9.99
C VAL A 246 -15.18 -16.79 10.49
N ALA A 247 -16.10 -16.15 9.78
CA ALA A 247 -17.52 -16.11 10.14
C ALA A 247 -18.15 -17.50 10.19
N ARG A 248 -17.81 -18.38 9.22
CA ARG A 248 -18.32 -19.76 9.14
C ARG A 248 -18.02 -20.60 10.40
N LYS A 249 -16.94 -20.30 11.09
CA LYS A 249 -16.51 -21.01 12.32
C LYS A 249 -17.19 -20.48 13.58
N HIS A 250 -17.98 -19.40 13.49
CA HIS A 250 -18.62 -18.81 14.68
C HIS A 250 -19.79 -19.68 15.17
N PRO A 251 -19.86 -20.01 16.47
CA PRO A 251 -20.89 -20.90 17.02
C PRO A 251 -22.29 -20.26 17.00
N ASN A 252 -22.40 -18.94 17.13
CA ASN A 252 -23.67 -18.22 17.12
C ASN A 252 -24.13 -17.96 15.67
N LEU A 253 -25.24 -18.58 15.27
CA LEU A 253 -25.82 -18.50 13.92
C LEU A 253 -26.13 -17.07 13.48
N LYS A 254 -26.67 -16.22 14.36
CA LYS A 254 -27.02 -14.82 14.04
C LYS A 254 -25.77 -13.98 13.74
N LEU A 255 -24.72 -14.13 14.54
CA LEU A 255 -23.44 -13.47 14.30
C LEU A 255 -22.76 -14.02 13.06
N ARG A 256 -22.81 -15.33 12.85
CA ARG A 256 -22.31 -16.03 11.67
C ARG A 256 -22.94 -15.50 10.37
N SER A 257 -24.26 -15.42 10.29
CA SER A 257 -24.97 -14.93 9.09
C SER A 257 -24.66 -13.46 8.80
N ARG A 258 -24.65 -12.62 9.83
CA ARG A 258 -24.32 -11.20 9.72
C ARG A 258 -22.91 -10.98 9.19
N ASP A 259 -21.92 -11.60 9.81
CA ASP A 259 -20.52 -11.42 9.45
C ASP A 259 -20.21 -12.06 8.08
N PHE A 260 -20.93 -13.13 7.72
CA PHE A 260 -20.87 -13.72 6.39
C PHE A 260 -21.37 -12.77 5.30
N ILE A 261 -22.52 -12.10 5.51
CA ILE A 261 -23.08 -11.13 4.57
C ILE A 261 -22.13 -9.94 4.42
N LEU A 262 -21.59 -9.42 5.53
CA LEU A 262 -20.61 -8.33 5.48
C LEU A 262 -19.31 -8.75 4.77
N GLY A 263 -18.86 -9.99 4.97
CA GLY A 263 -17.73 -10.55 4.22
C GLY A 263 -17.96 -10.60 2.72
N LEU A 264 -19.16 -11.05 2.28
CA LEU A 264 -19.57 -10.99 0.87
C LEU A 264 -19.60 -9.54 0.36
N SER A 265 -20.15 -8.62 1.14
CA SER A 265 -20.19 -7.20 0.79
C SER A 265 -18.78 -6.63 0.60
N ILE A 266 -17.83 -6.96 1.49
CA ILE A 266 -16.42 -6.53 1.40
C ILE A 266 -15.76 -7.13 0.15
N ALA A 267 -16.06 -8.39 -0.19
CA ALA A 267 -15.48 -9.03 -1.37
C ALA A 267 -15.97 -8.41 -2.68
N PHE A 268 -17.25 -8.11 -2.80
CA PHE A 268 -17.84 -7.77 -4.10
C PHE A 268 -18.16 -6.28 -4.30
N ILE A 269 -18.61 -5.55 -3.27
CA ILE A 269 -19.03 -4.15 -3.46
C ILE A 269 -17.90 -3.23 -3.90
N PRO A 270 -16.67 -3.31 -3.36
CA PRO A 270 -15.56 -2.48 -3.85
C PRO A 270 -15.22 -2.76 -5.32
N VAL A 271 -15.25 -4.03 -5.74
CA VAL A 271 -15.04 -4.42 -7.14
C VAL A 271 -16.14 -3.87 -8.04
N LEU A 272 -17.40 -4.05 -7.65
CA LEU A 272 -18.55 -3.54 -8.40
C LEU A 272 -18.56 -2.01 -8.47
N SER A 273 -18.12 -1.33 -7.41
CA SER A 273 -18.09 0.14 -7.38
C SER A 273 -17.12 0.71 -8.42
N ILE A 274 -15.94 0.11 -8.59
CA ILE A 274 -14.98 0.60 -9.61
C ILE A 274 -15.43 0.22 -11.02
N ILE A 275 -16.03 -0.95 -11.21
CA ILE A 275 -16.61 -1.36 -12.49
C ILE A 275 -17.72 -0.38 -12.89
N LEU A 276 -18.57 0.03 -11.96
CA LEU A 276 -19.61 1.02 -12.19
C LEU A 276 -19.03 2.38 -12.59
N VAL A 277 -18.00 2.85 -11.89
CA VAL A 277 -17.31 4.11 -12.25
C VAL A 277 -16.71 4.04 -13.65
N PHE A 278 -16.11 2.90 -14.02
CA PHE A 278 -15.60 2.70 -15.37
C PHE A 278 -16.71 2.71 -16.42
N TYR A 279 -17.82 2.03 -16.15
CA TYR A 279 -18.97 2.07 -17.04
C TYR A 279 -19.52 3.48 -17.24
N LEU A 280 -19.64 4.26 -16.15
CA LEU A 280 -20.09 5.65 -16.22
C LEU A 280 -19.12 6.58 -16.98
N LYS A 281 -17.82 6.31 -16.94
CA LYS A 281 -16.80 7.09 -17.64
C LYS A 281 -16.65 6.68 -19.10
N PHE A 282 -16.58 5.38 -19.36
CA PHE A 282 -16.12 4.83 -20.64
C PHE A 282 -17.21 4.11 -21.43
N GLY A 283 -18.41 3.94 -20.86
CA GLY A 283 -19.49 3.15 -21.50
C GLY A 283 -19.22 1.66 -21.54
N THR A 284 -18.09 1.18 -20.96
CA THR A 284 -17.69 -0.23 -20.94
C THR A 284 -17.27 -0.64 -19.54
N PHE A 285 -17.47 -1.92 -19.18
CA PHE A 285 -17.10 -2.44 -17.85
C PHE A 285 -15.60 -2.66 -17.69
N LEU A 286 -14.91 -2.95 -18.79
CA LEU A 286 -13.46 -3.16 -18.84
C LEU A 286 -12.92 -2.32 -20.01
N PRO A 287 -12.58 -1.05 -19.78
CA PRO A 287 -12.09 -0.19 -20.83
C PRO A 287 -10.74 -0.71 -21.36
N ASP A 288 -10.64 -0.79 -22.67
CA ASP A 288 -9.36 -0.97 -23.33
C ASP A 288 -8.66 0.39 -23.37
N TYR A 289 -7.86 0.66 -22.35
CA TYR A 289 -7.28 1.98 -22.10
C TYR A 289 -6.45 2.52 -23.26
N PHE A 290 -5.84 1.65 -24.09
CA PHE A 290 -4.91 2.10 -25.13
C PHE A 290 -5.58 2.45 -26.45
N LEU A 291 -6.75 1.91 -26.73
CA LEU A 291 -7.47 2.25 -27.97
C LEU A 291 -8.00 3.70 -28.00
N HIS A 292 -8.11 4.32 -26.81
CA HIS A 292 -8.71 5.65 -26.68
C HIS A 292 -7.76 6.70 -26.09
N GLN A 293 -6.53 6.32 -25.72
CA GLN A 293 -5.59 7.24 -25.11
C GLN A 293 -4.92 8.14 -26.16
N GLN A 294 -4.97 9.45 -25.96
CA GLN A 294 -4.25 10.44 -26.76
C GLN A 294 -2.74 10.44 -26.48
N ILE A 295 -2.12 9.28 -26.34
CA ILE A 295 -0.65 9.24 -26.39
C ILE A 295 -0.28 9.35 -27.87
N PRO A 296 0.60 10.31 -28.28
CA PRO A 296 1.16 10.32 -29.61
C PRO A 296 1.66 8.91 -29.93
N GLU A 297 1.46 8.45 -31.14
CA GLU A 297 1.88 7.13 -31.63
C GLU A 297 3.34 6.86 -31.22
N ASN A 298 3.51 6.29 -30.04
CA ASN A 298 4.82 5.87 -29.56
C ASN A 298 5.05 4.47 -30.11
N PRO A 299 5.96 4.27 -31.10
CA PRO A 299 6.21 2.96 -31.71
C PRO A 299 6.51 1.87 -30.69
N PHE A 300 7.06 2.28 -29.55
CA PHE A 300 7.38 1.43 -28.43
C PHE A 300 6.13 0.79 -27.78
N TRP A 301 5.10 1.59 -27.49
CA TRP A 301 3.83 1.09 -26.93
C TRP A 301 3.09 0.21 -27.94
N ALA A 302 3.09 0.58 -29.21
CA ALA A 302 2.49 -0.23 -30.27
C ALA A 302 3.13 -1.62 -30.36
N ASN A 303 4.47 -1.72 -30.28
CA ASN A 303 5.17 -3.00 -30.29
C ASN A 303 4.82 -3.88 -29.08
N ILE A 304 4.75 -3.30 -27.89
CA ILE A 304 4.40 -4.04 -26.68
C ILE A 304 2.96 -4.56 -26.76
N MET A 305 2.05 -3.72 -27.20
CA MET A 305 0.64 -4.07 -27.35
C MET A 305 0.46 -5.20 -28.38
N ASN A 306 1.17 -5.14 -29.51
CA ASN A 306 1.16 -6.20 -30.52
C ASN A 306 1.64 -7.55 -29.96
N LEU A 307 2.65 -7.55 -29.08
CA LEU A 307 3.18 -8.77 -28.45
C LEU A 307 2.17 -9.48 -27.53
N ASN A 308 1.24 -8.74 -26.95
CA ASN A 308 0.24 -9.25 -26.00
C ASN A 308 -1.20 -9.13 -26.52
N GLY A 309 -1.41 -9.09 -27.84
CA GLY A 309 -2.73 -8.96 -28.44
C GLY A 309 -3.47 -7.68 -28.05
N ASN A 310 -2.75 -6.56 -28.04
CA ASN A 310 -3.22 -5.22 -27.63
C ASN A 310 -3.72 -5.12 -26.17
N LYS A 311 -3.20 -5.95 -25.28
CA LYS A 311 -3.56 -5.92 -23.86
C LYS A 311 -2.41 -5.41 -23.01
N THR A 312 -2.72 -4.53 -22.04
CA THR A 312 -1.77 -3.98 -21.08
C THR A 312 -1.41 -4.94 -19.96
N THR A 313 -2.16 -6.02 -19.81
CA THR A 313 -1.97 -7.02 -18.75
C THR A 313 -1.86 -8.41 -19.35
N GLY A 314 -0.92 -9.21 -18.84
CA GLY A 314 -0.73 -10.58 -19.29
C GLY A 314 0.35 -11.31 -18.50
N LEU A 315 0.25 -12.64 -18.44
CA LEU A 315 1.23 -13.49 -17.77
C LEU A 315 2.63 -13.41 -18.40
N ILE A 316 2.71 -12.95 -19.65
CA ILE A 316 3.99 -12.73 -20.36
C ILE A 316 4.90 -11.73 -19.63
N PHE A 317 4.32 -10.79 -18.84
CA PHE A 317 5.07 -9.79 -18.10
C PHE A 317 5.51 -10.25 -16.70
N LEU A 318 4.97 -11.37 -16.22
CA LEU A 318 5.12 -11.82 -14.82
C LEU A 318 6.59 -11.99 -14.41
N THR A 319 7.37 -12.74 -15.17
CA THR A 319 8.77 -13.06 -14.79
C THR A 319 9.64 -11.81 -14.77
N SER A 320 9.52 -10.97 -15.79
CA SER A 320 10.30 -9.73 -15.90
C SER A 320 9.95 -8.76 -14.77
N ASN A 321 8.68 -8.64 -14.42
CA ASN A 321 8.27 -7.78 -13.31
C ASN A 321 8.69 -8.35 -11.94
N ILE A 322 8.65 -9.67 -11.73
CA ILE A 322 9.21 -10.28 -10.51
C ILE A 322 10.69 -9.89 -10.36
N VAL A 323 11.49 -10.05 -11.42
CA VAL A 323 12.91 -9.68 -11.38
C VAL A 323 13.04 -8.17 -11.10
N ALA A 324 12.34 -7.31 -11.82
CA ALA A 324 12.42 -5.86 -11.67
C ALA A 324 12.07 -5.38 -10.25
N TYR A 325 11.02 -5.94 -9.64
CA TYR A 325 10.57 -5.51 -8.31
C TYR A 325 11.32 -6.16 -7.14
N PHE A 326 12.02 -7.28 -7.35
CA PHE A 326 12.69 -8.00 -6.26
C PHE A 326 14.21 -8.11 -6.41
N ARG A 327 14.82 -7.57 -7.48
CA ARG A 327 16.27 -7.56 -7.66
C ARG A 327 17.00 -6.75 -6.58
N PRO A 328 18.19 -7.17 -6.11
CA PRO A 328 18.91 -6.45 -5.07
C PRO A 328 19.76 -5.27 -5.58
N ASP A 329 20.01 -5.18 -6.88
CA ASP A 329 20.94 -4.26 -7.56
C ASP A 329 20.24 -3.02 -8.17
N SER A 330 19.05 -2.69 -7.70
CA SER A 330 18.25 -1.63 -8.31
C SER A 330 18.68 -0.20 -7.96
N ILE A 331 19.67 -0.06 -7.08
CA ILE A 331 20.11 1.25 -6.56
C ILE A 331 21.63 1.33 -6.62
N ILE A 332 22.15 2.47 -7.13
CA ILE A 332 23.55 2.87 -7.04
C ILE A 332 23.62 4.14 -6.19
N ILE A 333 24.61 4.19 -5.30
CA ILE A 333 24.96 5.39 -4.56
C ILE A 333 26.14 6.02 -5.27
N ASP A 334 25.93 7.25 -5.80
CA ASP A 334 26.97 8.05 -6.44
C ASP A 334 27.16 9.36 -5.66
N GLY A 335 28.21 9.38 -4.86
CA GLY A 335 28.48 10.49 -3.95
C GLY A 335 27.34 10.78 -3.00
N THR A 336 26.67 11.91 -3.19
CA THR A 336 25.50 12.34 -2.39
C THR A 336 24.15 12.00 -3.05
N SER A 337 24.16 11.32 -4.18
CA SER A 337 22.98 10.96 -4.96
C SER A 337 22.69 9.48 -4.90
N VAL A 338 21.42 9.13 -4.84
CA VAL A 338 20.93 7.75 -4.98
C VAL A 338 20.25 7.64 -6.33
N LEU A 339 20.79 6.81 -7.21
CA LEU A 339 20.30 6.65 -8.56
C LEU A 339 19.63 5.29 -8.71
N PHE A 340 18.55 5.26 -9.48
CA PHE A 340 17.94 4.00 -9.89
C PHE A 340 18.71 3.39 -11.05
N VAL A 341 19.04 2.13 -10.91
CA VAL A 341 19.58 1.34 -12.01
C VAL A 341 18.44 0.92 -12.91
N ARG A 342 18.44 1.39 -14.14
CA ARG A 342 17.51 0.86 -15.15
C ARG A 342 17.86 -0.61 -15.39
N PRO A 343 16.89 -1.55 -15.30
CA PRO A 343 17.18 -2.92 -15.67
C PRO A 343 17.56 -2.94 -17.14
N THR A 344 18.78 -3.36 -17.43
CA THR A 344 19.20 -3.60 -18.82
C THR A 344 18.61 -4.93 -19.26
N MET A 345 17.97 -4.96 -20.42
CA MET A 345 17.39 -6.19 -20.97
C MET A 345 18.44 -7.31 -21.12
N ASP A 346 19.69 -6.95 -21.35
CA ASP A 346 20.80 -7.90 -21.45
C ASP A 346 21.06 -8.67 -20.16
N SER A 347 20.82 -8.06 -19.00
CA SER A 347 21.00 -8.71 -17.69
C SER A 347 19.95 -9.78 -17.39
N TYR A 348 18.84 -9.79 -18.08
CA TYR A 348 17.67 -10.66 -17.81
C TYR A 348 17.30 -11.57 -18.98
N SER A 349 18.01 -11.49 -20.12
CA SER A 349 17.78 -12.31 -21.31
C SER A 349 17.94 -13.81 -21.05
N TYR A 350 18.69 -14.20 -20.01
CA TYR A 350 18.88 -15.60 -19.59
C TYR A 350 17.66 -16.22 -18.92
N ILE A 351 16.75 -15.40 -18.38
CA ILE A 351 15.62 -15.89 -17.58
C ILE A 351 14.37 -16.04 -18.44
N TRP A 352 14.25 -15.26 -19.51
CA TRP A 352 13.09 -15.30 -20.39
C TRP A 352 13.41 -14.88 -21.83
N PRO A 353 12.86 -15.60 -22.82
CA PRO A 353 13.08 -15.31 -24.25
C PRO A 353 12.28 -14.10 -24.77
N LEU A 354 11.88 -13.17 -23.93
CA LEU A 354 11.26 -11.92 -24.38
C LEU A 354 12.29 -11.15 -25.20
N LYS A 355 12.01 -11.04 -26.50
CA LYS A 355 12.83 -10.28 -27.44
C LYS A 355 13.06 -8.88 -26.91
N LYS A 356 14.28 -8.37 -27.14
CA LYS A 356 14.82 -7.07 -26.70
C LYS A 356 13.87 -5.85 -26.86
N ASP A 357 12.85 -5.95 -27.67
CA ASP A 357 12.06 -4.82 -28.16
C ASP A 357 10.69 -4.66 -27.46
N GLY A 358 10.44 -5.40 -26.37
CA GLY A 358 9.06 -5.61 -25.93
C GLY A 358 8.64 -5.14 -24.55
N MET A 359 9.48 -4.56 -23.72
CA MET A 359 9.04 -4.12 -22.37
C MET A 359 9.51 -2.71 -22.00
N TYR A 360 8.60 -1.96 -21.38
CA TYR A 360 8.91 -0.65 -20.82
C TYR A 360 9.40 -0.79 -19.39
N PHE A 361 10.68 -0.46 -19.18
CA PHE A 361 11.25 -0.34 -17.85
C PHE A 361 11.56 1.13 -17.57
N GLU A 362 10.85 1.74 -16.66
CA GLU A 362 11.31 2.96 -16.02
C GLU A 362 12.53 2.63 -15.15
N SER A 363 13.42 3.59 -14.96
CA SER A 363 14.44 3.48 -13.92
C SER A 363 13.74 3.35 -12.58
N SER A 364 13.74 2.15 -12.00
CA SER A 364 12.95 1.84 -10.81
C SER A 364 13.79 1.13 -9.76
N SER A 365 13.47 1.41 -8.51
CA SER A 365 13.97 0.64 -7.37
C SER A 365 13.20 -0.68 -7.23
N SER A 366 13.67 -1.52 -6.33
CA SER A 366 13.00 -2.76 -5.94
C SER A 366 12.66 -2.76 -4.45
N VAL A 367 11.73 -3.64 -4.05
CA VAL A 367 11.37 -3.82 -2.63
C VAL A 367 12.58 -4.27 -1.82
N SER A 368 13.40 -5.18 -2.36
CA SER A 368 14.59 -5.72 -1.69
C SER A 368 15.66 -4.67 -1.44
N SER A 369 15.87 -3.74 -2.37
CA SER A 369 16.84 -2.66 -2.19
C SER A 369 16.33 -1.55 -1.26
N LEU A 370 15.04 -1.18 -1.35
CA LEU A 370 14.47 -0.11 -0.54
C LEU A 370 14.20 -0.52 0.91
N ILE A 371 13.85 -1.79 1.13
CA ILE A 371 13.48 -2.31 2.45
C ILE A 371 14.24 -3.63 2.70
N PRO A 372 15.57 -3.58 2.87
CA PRO A 372 16.38 -4.80 3.02
C PRO A 372 15.94 -5.69 4.19
N ILE A 373 15.46 -5.09 5.28
CA ILE A 373 14.91 -5.82 6.42
C ILE A 373 13.70 -6.69 6.03
N PHE A 374 12.93 -6.26 5.01
CA PHE A 374 11.80 -7.04 4.49
C PHE A 374 12.25 -8.41 3.96
N VAL A 375 13.37 -8.48 3.24
CA VAL A 375 13.89 -9.75 2.70
C VAL A 375 14.16 -10.75 3.81
N VAL A 376 14.81 -10.30 4.89
CA VAL A 376 15.08 -11.14 6.06
C VAL A 376 13.78 -11.61 6.70
N MET A 377 12.82 -10.71 6.90
CA MET A 377 11.54 -11.05 7.53
C MET A 377 10.66 -11.92 6.63
N PHE A 378 10.75 -11.76 5.31
CA PHE A 378 10.08 -12.64 4.35
C PHE A 378 10.66 -14.06 4.41
N ILE A 379 11.98 -14.20 4.43
CA ILE A 379 12.64 -15.52 4.58
C ILE A 379 12.22 -16.17 5.89
N VAL A 380 12.23 -15.44 7.00
CA VAL A 380 11.77 -15.93 8.31
C VAL A 380 10.30 -16.37 8.24
N PHE A 381 9.43 -15.54 7.67
CA PHE A 381 8.01 -15.85 7.53
C PHE A 381 7.79 -17.13 6.69
N VAL A 382 8.45 -17.26 5.55
CA VAL A 382 8.32 -18.43 4.68
C VAL A 382 8.90 -19.67 5.35
N SER A 383 10.11 -19.59 5.89
CA SER A 383 10.79 -20.73 6.52
C SER A 383 9.98 -21.32 7.67
N LEU A 384 9.46 -20.47 8.55
CA LEU A 384 8.65 -20.92 9.68
C LEU A 384 7.27 -21.47 9.26
N ASN A 385 6.72 -20.97 8.14
CA ASN A 385 5.44 -21.46 7.67
C ASN A 385 5.52 -22.72 6.81
N VAL A 386 6.63 -22.94 6.11
CA VAL A 386 6.80 -24.08 5.20
C VAL A 386 7.56 -25.22 5.87
N ILE A 387 8.68 -24.91 6.53
CA ILE A 387 9.63 -25.91 7.04
C ILE A 387 9.22 -26.38 8.44
N TRP A 388 8.90 -25.46 9.35
CA TRP A 388 8.68 -25.76 10.76
C TRP A 388 7.20 -25.80 11.17
N TRP A 389 6.29 -25.70 10.20
CA TRP A 389 4.86 -25.71 10.50
C TRP A 389 4.39 -26.98 11.22
N LYS A 390 4.93 -28.15 10.84
CA LYS A 390 4.55 -29.44 11.45
C LYS A 390 4.97 -29.51 12.92
N ASP A 391 6.16 -29.02 13.26
CA ASP A 391 6.68 -29.04 14.62
C ASP A 391 6.02 -27.97 15.47
N LEU A 392 5.81 -26.79 14.91
CA LEU A 392 5.08 -25.70 15.55
C LEU A 392 3.65 -26.09 15.92
N LYS A 393 2.99 -26.87 15.06
CA LYS A 393 1.61 -27.33 15.28
C LYS A 393 1.48 -28.29 16.46
N ARG A 394 2.55 -29.01 16.84
CA ARG A 394 2.55 -29.91 17.99
C ARG A 394 2.63 -29.15 19.33
N GLU A 395 3.22 -27.95 19.32
CA GLU A 395 3.42 -27.14 20.53
C GLU A 395 2.30 -26.12 20.78
N ILE A 396 1.42 -25.90 19.80
CA ILE A 396 0.44 -24.82 19.80
C ILE A 396 -0.95 -25.39 20.09
N ASN A 397 -1.66 -24.76 21.02
CA ASN A 397 -3.08 -25.09 21.25
C ASN A 397 -3.97 -24.55 20.10
N GLN A 398 -5.21 -25.07 20.00
CA GLN A 398 -6.15 -24.72 18.93
C GLN A 398 -6.46 -23.21 18.83
N ALA A 399 -6.46 -22.48 19.93
CA ALA A 399 -6.74 -21.03 19.93
C ALA A 399 -5.62 -20.26 19.24
N ILE A 400 -4.36 -20.59 19.57
CA ILE A 400 -3.16 -20.01 18.96
C ILE A 400 -3.08 -20.35 17.47
N GLU A 401 -3.40 -21.60 17.11
CA GLU A 401 -3.45 -22.03 15.71
C GLU A 401 -4.49 -21.23 14.92
N SER A 402 -5.66 -20.95 15.50
CA SER A 402 -6.70 -20.15 14.86
C SER A 402 -6.24 -18.71 14.58
N ASP A 403 -5.61 -18.06 15.55
CA ASP A 403 -5.13 -16.69 15.40
C ASP A 403 -3.98 -16.59 14.37
N LEU A 404 -3.05 -17.55 14.41
CA LEU A 404 -1.95 -17.59 13.46
C LEU A 404 -2.43 -17.86 12.02
N ASN A 405 -3.40 -18.75 11.85
CA ASN A 405 -4.02 -19.02 10.55
C ASN A 405 -4.76 -17.78 10.01
N PHE A 406 -5.50 -17.06 10.85
CA PHE A 406 -6.12 -15.80 10.47
C PHE A 406 -5.08 -14.80 9.98
N LEU A 407 -4.00 -14.59 10.72
CA LEU A 407 -2.92 -13.68 10.35
C LEU A 407 -2.24 -14.07 9.02
N LYS A 408 -2.01 -15.36 8.78
CA LYS A 408 -1.50 -15.87 7.50
C LYS A 408 -2.44 -15.56 6.35
N TYR A 409 -3.73 -15.83 6.51
CA TYR A 409 -4.71 -15.52 5.48
C TYR A 409 -4.79 -14.03 5.21
N MET A 410 -4.62 -13.18 6.21
CA MET A 410 -4.52 -11.72 6.02
C MET A 410 -3.28 -11.32 5.21
N VAL A 411 -2.12 -12.00 5.42
CA VAL A 411 -0.93 -11.78 4.57
C VAL A 411 -1.23 -12.18 3.12
N PHE A 412 -1.81 -13.35 2.87
CA PHE A 412 -2.16 -13.76 1.52
C PHE A 412 -3.16 -12.79 0.86
N ALA A 413 -4.20 -12.38 1.59
CA ALA A 413 -5.17 -11.42 1.10
C ALA A 413 -4.52 -10.08 0.72
N SER A 414 -3.62 -9.59 1.56
CA SER A 414 -2.88 -8.34 1.30
C SER A 414 -1.87 -8.48 0.17
N SER A 415 -1.31 -9.68 -0.04
CA SER A 415 -0.39 -9.93 -1.15
C SER A 415 -1.08 -9.97 -2.51
N ALA A 416 -2.39 -10.12 -2.55
CA ALA A 416 -3.15 -10.13 -3.79
C ALA A 416 -3.05 -8.79 -4.56
N CYS A 417 -2.81 -7.65 -3.88
CA CYS A 417 -2.57 -6.36 -4.52
C CYS A 417 -1.34 -6.36 -5.45
N ILE A 418 -0.38 -7.25 -5.20
CA ILE A 418 0.85 -7.39 -5.98
C ILE A 418 0.57 -7.99 -7.37
N LEU A 419 -0.48 -8.79 -7.51
CA LEU A 419 -0.77 -9.51 -8.76
C LEU A 419 -0.89 -8.57 -9.97
N LEU A 420 -1.58 -7.44 -9.81
CA LEU A 420 -1.79 -6.53 -10.93
C LEU A 420 -0.49 -5.88 -11.42
N PRO A 421 0.35 -5.27 -10.57
CA PRO A 421 1.66 -4.79 -11.01
C PRO A 421 2.55 -5.85 -11.64
N LEU A 422 2.48 -7.10 -11.17
CA LEU A 422 3.31 -8.19 -11.71
C LEU A 422 2.91 -8.62 -13.13
N ILE A 423 1.66 -8.47 -13.51
CA ILE A 423 1.18 -8.84 -14.86
C ILE A 423 0.97 -7.61 -15.77
N TYR A 424 1.36 -6.41 -15.33
CA TYR A 424 1.22 -5.18 -16.11
C TYR A 424 2.39 -5.00 -17.09
N VAL A 425 2.14 -4.33 -18.20
CA VAL A 425 3.06 -4.16 -19.35
C VAL A 425 4.34 -3.38 -19.02
N GLY A 426 4.39 -2.65 -17.92
CA GLY A 426 5.56 -1.87 -17.53
C GLY A 426 5.77 -1.87 -16.03
N ASN A 427 6.99 -1.53 -15.60
CA ASN A 427 7.30 -1.30 -14.20
C ASN A 427 7.53 0.18 -13.92
N SER A 428 7.17 0.62 -12.72
CA SER A 428 7.38 1.98 -12.24
C SER A 428 7.54 1.97 -10.72
N ASN A 429 8.30 2.91 -10.19
CA ASN A 429 8.44 3.12 -8.74
C ASN A 429 7.10 3.31 -8.03
N ARG A 430 6.14 3.94 -8.69
CA ARG A 430 4.79 4.15 -8.15
C ARG A 430 4.06 2.85 -7.85
N TYR A 431 4.32 1.77 -8.60
CA TYR A 431 3.68 0.47 -8.35
C TYR A 431 4.26 -0.27 -7.15
N LEU A 432 5.46 0.08 -6.67
CA LEU A 432 6.01 -0.47 -5.42
C LEU A 432 5.13 -0.17 -4.21
N VAL A 433 4.39 0.92 -4.22
CA VAL A 433 3.45 1.26 -3.15
C VAL A 433 2.28 0.29 -3.10
N ASP A 434 1.88 -0.29 -4.23
CA ASP A 434 0.85 -1.34 -4.28
C ASP A 434 1.30 -2.61 -3.54
N PHE A 435 2.62 -2.84 -3.36
CA PHE A 435 3.17 -3.91 -2.51
C PHE A 435 3.07 -3.59 -1.01
N GLY A 436 2.85 -2.34 -0.66
CA GLY A 436 2.94 -1.84 0.71
C GLY A 436 2.11 -2.60 1.74
N PRO A 437 0.83 -2.94 1.50
CA PRO A 437 0.04 -3.72 2.45
C PRO A 437 0.64 -5.09 2.76
N ALA A 438 1.11 -5.81 1.73
CA ALA A 438 1.79 -7.09 1.90
C ALA A 438 3.12 -6.95 2.66
N VAL A 439 3.93 -5.97 2.24
CA VAL A 439 5.23 -5.67 2.88
C VAL A 439 5.04 -5.37 4.37
N LEU A 440 4.05 -4.54 4.72
CA LEU A 440 3.75 -4.20 6.11
C LEU A 440 3.40 -5.43 6.97
N LEU A 441 2.51 -6.29 6.45
CA LEU A 441 2.08 -7.47 7.19
C LEU A 441 3.19 -8.52 7.30
N ILE A 442 3.92 -8.78 6.22
CA ILE A 442 5.05 -9.73 6.21
C ILE A 442 6.17 -9.23 7.13
N LEU A 443 6.53 -7.95 7.04
CA LEU A 443 7.53 -7.33 7.91
C LEU A 443 7.16 -7.49 9.39
N THR A 444 5.90 -7.21 9.74
CA THR A 444 5.44 -7.27 11.13
C THR A 444 5.38 -8.72 11.62
N LEU A 445 4.75 -9.62 10.88
CA LEU A 445 4.61 -11.01 11.29
C LEU A 445 5.94 -11.76 11.26
N GLY A 446 6.78 -11.52 10.26
CA GLY A 446 8.12 -12.06 10.20
C GLY A 446 8.94 -11.64 11.44
N SER A 447 8.85 -10.37 11.85
CA SER A 447 9.52 -9.84 13.03
C SER A 447 9.00 -10.45 14.34
N LEU A 448 7.70 -10.68 14.45
CA LEU A 448 7.09 -11.35 15.61
C LEU A 448 7.52 -12.81 15.71
N LEU A 449 7.55 -13.52 14.59
CA LEU A 449 8.03 -14.90 14.52
C LEU A 449 9.53 -14.98 14.80
N PHE A 450 10.31 -14.02 14.30
CA PHE A 450 11.73 -13.90 14.57
C PHE A 450 12.02 -13.72 16.07
N ASP A 451 11.32 -12.79 16.72
CA ASP A 451 11.43 -12.55 18.17
C ASP A 451 11.14 -13.80 18.99
N LYS A 452 10.11 -14.55 18.60
CA LYS A 452 9.70 -15.76 19.34
C LYS A 452 10.62 -16.96 19.13
N PHE A 453 11.01 -17.24 17.88
CA PHE A 453 11.63 -18.53 17.55
C PHE A 453 13.14 -18.46 17.33
N ILE A 454 13.66 -17.36 16.82
CA ILE A 454 15.09 -17.25 16.44
C ILE A 454 15.93 -16.67 17.59
N LEU A 455 15.39 -15.74 18.36
CA LEU A 455 16.11 -15.11 19.46
C LEU A 455 16.26 -15.98 20.73
N ASN A 456 15.88 -17.25 20.69
CA ASN A 456 16.07 -18.13 21.85
C ASN A 456 17.53 -18.53 22.09
N ASN A 457 18.42 -18.43 21.09
CA ASN A 457 19.83 -18.76 21.21
C ASN A 457 20.65 -17.53 21.68
N LYS A 458 21.64 -17.75 22.60
CA LYS A 458 22.53 -16.69 23.11
C LYS A 458 23.31 -15.95 22.01
N TRP A 459 23.77 -16.65 20.98
CA TRP A 459 24.50 -16.07 19.86
C TRP A 459 23.61 -15.20 18.98
N SER A 460 22.42 -15.69 18.63
CA SER A 460 21.48 -14.95 17.80
C SER A 460 21.02 -13.67 18.49
N ARG A 461 20.88 -13.66 19.81
CA ARG A 461 20.52 -12.46 20.59
C ARG A 461 21.51 -11.31 20.50
N LYS A 462 22.81 -11.58 20.27
CA LYS A 462 23.83 -10.52 20.22
C LYS A 462 24.01 -9.97 18.81
N ILE A 463 24.03 -10.81 17.79
CA ILE A 463 24.43 -10.44 16.43
C ILE A 463 23.22 -10.00 15.59
N LEU A 464 22.13 -10.76 15.63
CA LEU A 464 20.98 -10.54 14.76
C LEU A 464 20.27 -9.19 14.96
N PRO A 465 20.05 -8.67 16.19
CA PRO A 465 19.49 -7.34 16.34
C PRO A 465 20.35 -6.24 15.72
N THR A 466 21.66 -6.35 15.81
CA THR A 466 22.58 -5.40 15.18
C THR A 466 22.43 -5.40 13.65
N ILE A 467 22.35 -6.58 13.05
CA ILE A 467 22.11 -6.71 11.58
C ILE A 467 20.76 -6.08 11.21
N LEU A 468 19.71 -6.36 11.98
CA LEU A 468 18.37 -5.78 11.72
C LEU A 468 18.34 -4.27 11.89
N ILE A 469 19.03 -3.73 12.90
CA ILE A 469 19.19 -2.27 13.08
C ILE A 469 19.86 -1.68 11.86
N THR A 470 20.98 -2.27 11.41
CA THR A 470 21.73 -1.80 10.24
C THR A 470 20.86 -1.79 8.99
N PHE A 471 20.14 -2.88 8.70
CA PHE A 471 19.25 -2.96 7.53
C PHE A 471 18.07 -1.99 7.60
N CYS A 472 17.48 -1.80 8.78
CA CYS A 472 16.41 -0.84 8.97
C CYS A 472 16.89 0.60 8.73
N LEU A 473 17.98 1.00 9.38
CA LEU A 473 18.55 2.34 9.24
C LEU A 473 19.01 2.61 7.80
N TYR A 474 19.66 1.63 7.18
CA TYR A 474 20.06 1.71 5.77
C TYR A 474 18.86 1.90 4.84
N GLY A 475 17.79 1.10 5.01
CA GLY A 475 16.58 1.24 4.22
C GLY A 475 15.90 2.61 4.42
N CYS A 476 15.78 3.09 5.66
CA CYS A 476 15.25 4.43 5.94
C CYS A 476 16.11 5.53 5.30
N PHE A 477 17.44 5.45 5.43
CA PHE A 477 18.38 6.38 4.81
C PHE A 477 18.22 6.40 3.28
N LEU A 478 18.21 5.23 2.63
CA LEU A 478 18.00 5.13 1.18
C LEU A 478 16.70 5.79 0.74
N ASN A 479 15.59 5.50 1.42
CA ASN A 479 14.30 6.09 1.06
C ASN A 479 14.30 7.61 1.19
N LEU A 480 14.90 8.17 2.24
CA LEU A 480 15.03 9.61 2.43
C LEU A 480 15.91 10.26 1.35
N MET A 481 17.04 9.61 1.01
CA MET A 481 17.92 10.09 -0.08
C MET A 481 17.23 10.03 -1.44
N LEU A 482 16.43 8.99 -1.71
CA LEU A 482 15.67 8.86 -2.96
C LEU A 482 14.64 9.98 -3.13
N VAL A 483 13.91 10.34 -2.09
CA VAL A 483 12.99 11.48 -2.12
C VAL A 483 13.72 12.73 -2.55
N ARG A 484 14.91 12.99 -1.98
CA ARG A 484 15.73 14.15 -2.31
C ARG A 484 16.28 14.13 -3.74
N THR A 485 16.66 12.94 -4.24
CA THR A 485 17.25 12.79 -5.57
C THR A 485 16.21 12.86 -6.68
N LEU A 486 15.06 12.17 -6.52
CA LEU A 486 13.99 12.20 -7.52
C LEU A 486 13.47 13.61 -7.75
N GLY A 487 13.36 14.43 -6.72
CA GLY A 487 13.01 15.83 -6.87
C GLY A 487 14.08 16.68 -7.61
N ARG A 488 15.30 16.18 -7.84
CA ARG A 488 16.34 16.86 -8.61
C ARG A 488 16.38 16.44 -10.08
N SER A 489 15.92 15.22 -10.39
CA SER A 489 16.01 14.64 -11.74
C SER A 489 14.85 15.05 -12.66
N PHE A 490 13.81 15.65 -12.12
CA PHE A 490 12.70 16.26 -12.85
C PHE A 490 12.80 17.77 -12.76
#